data_979380b0ae85c11edfde3dbb366a1800
#
_entry.id   979380b0ae85c11edfde3dbb366a1800
#
_cell.length_a   1.000
_cell.length_b   1.000
_cell.length_c   1.000
_cell.angle_alpha   90.00
_cell.angle_beta   90.00
_cell.angle_gamma   90.00
#
_symmetry.space_group_name_H-M   'P 1'
#
loop_
_entity.id
_entity.type
_entity.pdbx_description
1 polymer ?
#
loop_
_entity_poly.entity_id
_entity_poly.type
_entity_poly.pdbx_seq_one_letter_code
_entity_poly.pdbx_strand_id
1 'polypeptide(L)'
;MFDGAEGPTLYGTAAYENTGNCPVIITNAALSFNVGGTAYQYSFVPIMNDKTVVLPGETSFVAFWHKDSSLTPGTAAAMTASLDCAKAEGRDVTVYAKDIFLADNYPGFTTMTGTLSSDGECDLNLVYIGFYDSSDNLIGVWHFTKNAPMDGSDSKSFSIHMKELPVDGLAEKTSSVKVIGIGF
;
A
#
# COMPACT_ATOMS: atom_id res chain seq x y z
N MET A 1 -9.20 9.61 9.67
CA MET A 1 -8.37 10.78 10.06
C MET A 1 -7.81 10.56 11.44
N PHE A 2 -6.61 10.94 11.70
CA PHE A 2 -5.91 10.73 12.96
C PHE A 2 -5.00 11.91 13.29
N ASP A 3 -4.55 11.99 14.54
CA ASP A 3 -3.62 13.01 14.99
C ASP A 3 -2.18 12.50 14.78
N GLY A 4 -1.59 12.85 13.67
CA GLY A 4 -0.21 12.48 13.34
C GLY A 4 0.80 13.32 14.11
N ALA A 5 2.07 12.94 14.06
CA ALA A 5 3.15 13.63 14.76
C ALA A 5 3.30 15.13 14.36
N GLU A 6 2.85 15.49 13.17
CA GLU A 6 2.90 16.85 12.63
C GLU A 6 1.50 17.48 12.46
N GLY A 7 0.50 16.95 13.16
CA GLY A 7 -0.87 17.45 13.20
C GLY A 7 -1.89 16.55 12.50
N PRO A 8 -3.14 17.03 12.39
CA PRO A 8 -4.22 16.24 11.82
C PRO A 8 -3.89 15.73 10.43
N THR A 9 -4.04 14.43 10.24
CA THR A 9 -3.67 13.74 9.00
C THR A 9 -4.86 12.91 8.50
N LEU A 10 -5.16 13.05 7.22
CA LEU A 10 -6.01 12.15 6.50
C LEU A 10 -5.15 11.02 5.91
N TYR A 11 -5.52 9.80 6.22
CA TYR A 11 -4.97 8.61 5.58
C TYR A 11 -6.08 7.92 4.80
N GLY A 12 -5.85 7.70 3.53
CA GLY A 12 -6.80 7.04 2.64
C GLY A 12 -6.13 5.86 1.95
N THR A 13 -6.84 4.73 1.87
CA THR A 13 -6.38 3.53 1.20
C THR A 13 -7.47 2.92 0.34
N ALA A 14 -7.06 2.29 -0.75
CA ALA A 14 -7.94 1.44 -1.52
C ALA A 14 -7.17 0.24 -2.07
N ALA A 15 -7.83 -0.92 -2.09
CA ALA A 15 -7.41 -2.06 -2.90
C ALA A 15 -8.15 -2.01 -4.24
N TYR A 16 -7.48 -2.43 -5.29
CA TYR A 16 -8.08 -2.58 -6.61
C TYR A 16 -7.57 -3.85 -7.29
N GLU A 17 -8.42 -4.45 -8.09
CA GLU A 17 -8.10 -5.66 -8.86
C GLU A 17 -8.12 -5.35 -10.35
N ASN A 18 -7.13 -5.84 -11.08
CA ASN A 18 -7.18 -5.80 -12.53
C ASN A 18 -8.09 -6.93 -13.05
N THR A 19 -9.36 -6.62 -13.26
CA THR A 19 -10.35 -7.55 -13.82
C THR A 19 -10.33 -7.62 -15.36
N GLY A 20 -9.40 -6.88 -15.99
CA GLY A 20 -9.18 -6.89 -17.43
C GLY A 20 -8.39 -8.12 -17.90
N ASN A 21 -8.08 -8.14 -19.19
CA ASN A 21 -7.33 -9.21 -19.83
C ASN A 21 -5.92 -8.80 -20.27
N CYS A 22 -5.45 -7.63 -19.85
CA CYS A 22 -4.10 -7.15 -20.15
C CYS A 22 -3.48 -6.49 -18.91
N PRO A 23 -2.14 -6.48 -18.81
CA PRO A 23 -1.44 -5.73 -17.77
C PRO A 23 -1.77 -4.25 -17.81
N VAL A 24 -1.86 -3.62 -16.64
CA VAL A 24 -2.14 -2.18 -16.50
C VAL A 24 -1.21 -1.52 -15.50
N ILE A 25 -1.03 -0.21 -15.68
CA ILE A 25 -0.45 0.71 -14.69
C ILE A 25 -1.51 1.75 -14.32
N ILE A 26 -1.46 2.22 -13.08
CA ILE A 26 -2.31 3.33 -12.64
C ILE A 26 -1.61 4.64 -12.98
N THR A 27 -2.22 5.45 -13.83
CA THR A 27 -1.67 6.74 -14.26
C THR A 27 -2.06 7.88 -13.33
N ASN A 28 -3.22 7.76 -12.67
CA ASN A 28 -3.69 8.70 -11.68
C ASN A 28 -4.65 8.00 -10.70
N ALA A 29 -4.63 8.43 -9.45
CA ALA A 29 -5.61 8.04 -8.44
C ALA A 29 -6.26 9.28 -7.87
N ALA A 30 -7.58 9.29 -7.75
CA ALA A 30 -8.31 10.35 -7.10
C ALA A 30 -9.17 9.78 -5.98
N LEU A 31 -9.12 10.42 -4.81
CA LEU A 31 -9.88 10.08 -3.63
C LEU A 31 -10.79 11.26 -3.28
N SER A 32 -12.07 10.98 -3.18
CA SER A 32 -13.08 11.97 -2.81
C SER A 32 -13.74 11.53 -1.50
N PHE A 33 -13.91 12.46 -0.57
CA PHE A 33 -14.54 12.19 0.72
C PHE A 33 -15.26 13.44 1.24
N ASN A 34 -16.22 13.22 2.13
CA ASN A 34 -16.99 14.28 2.76
C ASN A 34 -16.77 14.27 4.26
N VAL A 35 -16.43 15.42 4.82
CA VAL A 35 -16.21 15.61 6.26
C VAL A 35 -17.07 16.79 6.72
N GLY A 36 -18.03 16.53 7.60
CA GLY A 36 -18.89 17.57 8.15
C GLY A 36 -19.67 18.37 7.10
N GLY A 37 -19.98 17.76 5.94
CA GLY A 37 -20.66 18.43 4.81
C GLY A 37 -19.71 19.12 3.82
N THR A 38 -18.41 19.14 4.10
CA THR A 38 -17.41 19.69 3.18
C THR A 38 -16.82 18.56 2.32
N ALA A 39 -16.88 18.74 1.00
CA ALA A 39 -16.30 17.80 0.06
C ALA A 39 -14.81 18.11 -0.17
N TYR A 40 -14.00 17.06 -0.10
CA TYR A 40 -12.57 17.10 -0.40
C TYR A 40 -12.27 16.12 -1.54
N GLN A 41 -11.32 16.52 -2.39
CA GLN A 41 -10.83 15.66 -3.46
C GLN A 41 -9.32 15.81 -3.56
N TYR A 42 -8.62 14.68 -3.57
CA TYR A 42 -7.18 14.62 -3.78
C TYR A 42 -6.89 13.72 -4.96
N SER A 43 -6.05 14.23 -5.87
CA SER A 43 -5.50 13.44 -6.98
C SER A 43 -4.00 13.30 -6.79
N PHE A 44 -3.50 12.12 -7.04
CA PHE A 44 -2.08 11.83 -6.94
C PHE A 44 -1.68 10.76 -7.96
N VAL A 45 -0.42 10.78 -8.34
CA VAL A 45 0.18 9.71 -9.12
C VAL A 45 0.82 8.74 -8.14
N PRO A 46 0.50 7.44 -8.18
CA PRO A 46 1.15 6.45 -7.30
C PRO A 46 2.67 6.45 -7.48
N ILE A 47 3.39 6.14 -6.41
CA ILE A 47 4.85 6.04 -6.45
C ILE A 47 5.26 5.01 -7.49
N MET A 48 6.22 5.40 -8.37
CA MET A 48 6.74 4.55 -9.44
C MET A 48 5.62 3.91 -10.28
N ASN A 49 4.63 4.72 -10.64
CA ASN A 49 3.45 4.27 -11.39
C ASN A 49 3.79 3.59 -12.71
N ASP A 50 4.86 4.05 -13.40
CA ASP A 50 5.39 3.47 -14.63
C ASP A 50 5.98 2.07 -14.45
N LYS A 51 6.32 1.69 -13.22
CA LYS A 51 6.86 0.38 -12.85
C LYS A 51 5.83 -0.52 -12.17
N THR A 52 4.78 0.07 -11.59
CA THR A 52 3.77 -0.69 -10.84
C THR A 52 2.77 -1.34 -11.78
N VAL A 53 3.22 -2.38 -12.47
CA VAL A 53 2.39 -3.17 -13.39
C VAL A 53 1.56 -4.17 -12.60
N VAL A 54 0.24 -4.16 -12.83
CA VAL A 54 -0.72 -5.08 -12.23
C VAL A 54 -1.23 -6.02 -13.31
N LEU A 55 -0.94 -7.31 -13.16
CA LEU A 55 -1.35 -8.35 -14.11
C LEU A 55 -2.84 -8.68 -13.96
N PRO A 56 -3.50 -9.26 -14.99
CA PRO A 56 -4.87 -9.74 -14.90
C PRO A 56 -5.09 -10.64 -13.68
N GLY A 57 -6.14 -10.36 -12.89
CA GLY A 57 -6.48 -11.08 -11.67
C GLY A 57 -5.67 -10.70 -10.43
N GLU A 58 -4.67 -9.82 -10.54
CA GLU A 58 -3.92 -9.35 -9.38
C GLU A 58 -4.63 -8.20 -8.66
N THR A 59 -4.48 -8.19 -7.33
CA THR A 59 -4.88 -7.07 -6.47
C THR A 59 -3.66 -6.23 -6.15
N SER A 60 -3.79 -4.91 -6.29
CA SER A 60 -2.80 -3.94 -5.83
C SER A 60 -3.46 -2.86 -4.97
N PHE A 61 -2.69 -1.89 -4.53
CA PHE A 61 -3.10 -0.95 -3.51
C PHE A 61 -2.69 0.48 -3.86
N VAL A 62 -3.49 1.43 -3.40
CA VAL A 62 -3.11 2.83 -3.32
C VAL A 62 -3.28 3.32 -1.89
N ALA A 63 -2.35 4.15 -1.45
CA ALA A 63 -2.41 4.81 -0.16
C ALA A 63 -1.91 6.25 -0.29
N PHE A 64 -2.47 7.15 0.48
CA PHE A 64 -2.01 8.51 0.56
C PHE A 64 -2.14 9.06 1.98
N TRP A 65 -1.31 10.03 2.29
CA TRP A 65 -1.35 10.83 3.52
C TRP A 65 -1.49 12.30 3.14
N HIS A 66 -2.42 12.98 3.75
CA HIS A 66 -2.61 14.41 3.58
C HIS A 66 -2.72 15.08 4.95
N LYS A 67 -1.84 16.06 5.18
CA LYS A 67 -1.83 16.86 6.41
C LYS A 67 -2.60 18.13 6.18
N ASP A 68 -3.59 18.39 7.02
CA ASP A 68 -4.41 19.60 6.96
C ASP A 68 -4.88 19.95 8.36
N SER A 69 -4.49 21.13 8.85
CA SER A 69 -4.85 21.62 10.17
C SER A 69 -6.37 21.85 10.37
N SER A 70 -7.13 21.90 9.29
CA SER A 70 -8.60 22.01 9.35
C SER A 70 -9.31 20.68 9.61
N LEU A 71 -8.60 19.56 9.48
CA LEU A 71 -9.17 18.24 9.73
C LEU A 71 -9.39 18.01 11.23
N THR A 72 -10.48 17.34 11.56
CA THR A 72 -10.76 16.90 12.91
C THR A 72 -10.49 15.39 13.01
N PRO A 73 -9.49 14.95 13.81
CA PRO A 73 -9.21 13.54 13.99
C PRO A 73 -10.44 12.75 14.46
N GLY A 74 -10.55 11.51 14.02
CA GLY A 74 -11.64 10.62 14.35
C GLY A 74 -12.98 10.89 13.63
N THR A 75 -13.06 11.92 12.78
CA THR A 75 -14.26 12.16 11.98
C THR A 75 -14.37 11.07 10.89
N ALA A 76 -15.46 10.33 10.90
CA ALA A 76 -15.74 9.35 9.86
C ALA A 76 -16.08 10.07 8.55
N ALA A 77 -15.55 9.59 7.43
CA ALA A 77 -15.85 10.09 6.10
C ALA A 77 -16.18 8.93 5.17
N ALA A 78 -17.23 9.07 4.38
CA ALA A 78 -17.42 8.21 3.23
C ALA A 78 -16.36 8.57 2.18
N MET A 79 -15.68 7.56 1.65
CA MET A 79 -14.63 7.75 0.66
C MET A 79 -15.01 7.00 -0.62
N THR A 80 -14.78 7.64 -1.75
CA THR A 80 -14.80 6.98 -3.07
C THR A 80 -13.42 7.13 -3.70
N ALA A 81 -12.97 6.07 -4.35
CA ALA A 81 -11.74 6.07 -5.12
C ALA A 81 -12.06 5.95 -6.62
N SER A 82 -11.37 6.70 -7.45
CA SER A 82 -11.33 6.51 -8.90
C SER A 82 -9.90 6.36 -9.36
N LEU A 83 -9.68 5.47 -10.32
CA LEU A 83 -8.34 5.17 -10.85
C LEU A 83 -8.38 5.32 -12.37
N ASP A 84 -7.44 6.10 -12.90
CA ASP A 84 -7.14 6.11 -14.32
C ASP A 84 -6.03 5.11 -14.58
N CYS A 85 -6.18 4.27 -15.58
CA CYS A 85 -5.19 3.27 -15.92
C CYS A 85 -4.81 3.31 -17.41
N ALA A 86 -3.59 2.88 -17.70
CA ALA A 86 -3.10 2.66 -19.05
C ALA A 86 -2.65 1.21 -19.20
N LYS A 87 -2.72 0.70 -20.43
CA LYS A 87 -2.17 -0.62 -20.77
C LYS A 87 -0.66 -0.60 -20.59
N ALA A 88 -0.12 -1.67 -20.01
CA ALA A 88 1.30 -1.94 -19.90
C ALA A 88 1.69 -3.15 -20.75
N GLU A 89 2.98 -3.27 -21.08
CA GLU A 89 3.50 -4.42 -21.84
C GLU A 89 3.59 -5.69 -20.98
N GLY A 90 3.90 -5.53 -19.71
CA GLY A 90 4.05 -6.63 -18.76
C GLY A 90 4.94 -6.20 -17.59
N ARG A 91 5.21 -7.13 -16.72
CA ARG A 91 6.16 -7.00 -15.62
C ARG A 91 7.30 -7.99 -15.85
N ASP A 92 8.53 -7.49 -15.81
CA ASP A 92 9.71 -8.32 -16.08
C ASP A 92 10.00 -9.29 -14.95
N VAL A 93 9.93 -8.81 -13.70
CA VAL A 93 10.23 -9.60 -12.51
C VAL A 93 9.14 -9.43 -11.46
N THR A 94 8.66 -10.56 -10.93
CA THR A 94 7.78 -10.60 -9.78
C THR A 94 8.59 -10.82 -8.50
N VAL A 95 8.32 -9.98 -7.50
CA VAL A 95 8.89 -10.12 -6.16
C VAL A 95 7.83 -10.68 -5.23
N TYR A 96 8.20 -11.70 -4.48
CA TYR A 96 7.37 -12.35 -3.48
C TYR A 96 7.83 -11.96 -2.09
N ALA A 97 6.92 -11.50 -1.25
CA ALA A 97 7.18 -11.34 0.18
C ALA A 97 6.48 -12.47 0.94
N LYS A 98 7.23 -13.16 1.79
CA LYS A 98 6.78 -14.31 2.56
C LYS A 98 7.19 -14.18 4.02
N ASP A 99 6.61 -15.03 4.85
CA ASP A 99 6.91 -15.11 6.29
C ASP A 99 6.80 -13.73 6.96
N ILE A 100 5.73 -13.01 6.59
CA ILE A 100 5.48 -11.66 7.10
C ILE A 100 5.05 -11.76 8.56
N PHE A 101 5.79 -11.08 9.42
CA PHE A 101 5.50 -10.98 10.83
C PHE A 101 5.40 -9.50 11.22
N LEU A 102 4.36 -9.19 11.99
CA LEU A 102 4.08 -7.85 12.52
C LEU A 102 4.29 -7.82 14.02
N ALA A 103 4.89 -6.76 14.52
CA ALA A 103 5.04 -6.52 15.95
C ALA A 103 4.74 -5.04 16.26
N ASP A 104 3.74 -4.81 17.10
CA ASP A 104 3.42 -3.48 17.57
C ASP A 104 4.42 -3.08 18.65
N ASN A 105 5.11 -1.96 18.44
CA ASN A 105 6.11 -1.45 19.38
C ASN A 105 5.46 -0.47 20.38
N TYR A 106 4.67 0.47 19.86
CA TYR A 106 3.86 1.44 20.62
C TYR A 106 2.79 2.04 19.67
N PRO A 107 1.80 2.78 20.18
CA PRO A 107 0.71 3.31 19.36
C PRO A 107 1.19 4.02 18.09
N GLY A 108 0.64 3.62 16.93
CA GLY A 108 1.00 4.15 15.63
C GLY A 108 2.32 3.66 15.02
N PHE A 109 3.02 2.72 15.69
CA PHE A 109 4.30 2.18 15.22
C PHE A 109 4.32 0.66 15.24
N THR A 110 4.45 0.08 14.08
CA THR A 110 4.52 -1.38 13.89
C THR A 110 5.78 -1.72 13.10
N THR A 111 6.51 -2.72 13.56
CA THR A 111 7.61 -3.30 12.80
C THR A 111 7.09 -4.46 11.97
N MET A 112 7.43 -4.49 10.70
CA MET A 112 7.14 -5.58 9.79
C MET A 112 8.46 -6.23 9.37
N THR A 113 8.55 -7.54 9.52
CA THR A 113 9.68 -8.35 9.05
C THR A 113 9.20 -9.42 8.10
N GLY A 114 10.10 -9.94 7.29
CA GLY A 114 9.79 -11.02 6.36
C GLY A 114 10.96 -11.33 5.43
N THR A 115 10.64 -12.05 4.38
CA THR A 115 11.62 -12.50 3.39
C THR A 115 11.13 -12.12 1.99
N LEU A 116 12.02 -11.56 1.16
CA LEU A 116 11.80 -11.33 -0.27
C LEU A 116 12.48 -12.42 -1.09
N SER A 117 11.82 -12.83 -2.15
CA SER A 117 12.39 -13.63 -3.25
C SER A 117 11.87 -13.10 -4.57
N SER A 118 12.53 -13.42 -5.68
CA SER A 118 12.10 -13.02 -7.02
C SER A 118 12.08 -14.19 -7.98
N ASP A 119 11.39 -14.06 -9.11
CA ASP A 119 11.40 -15.02 -10.21
C ASP A 119 12.41 -14.68 -11.30
N GLY A 120 13.18 -13.60 -11.13
CA GLY A 120 14.20 -13.16 -12.06
C GLY A 120 15.21 -12.23 -11.39
N GLU A 121 16.16 -11.75 -12.19
CA GLU A 121 17.17 -10.79 -11.75
C GLU A 121 16.58 -9.39 -11.64
N CYS A 122 16.82 -8.72 -10.52
CA CYS A 122 16.43 -7.32 -10.30
C CYS A 122 17.32 -6.66 -9.27
N ASP A 123 17.51 -5.35 -9.41
CA ASP A 123 18.33 -4.53 -8.49
C ASP A 123 17.49 -3.86 -7.42
N LEU A 124 16.29 -3.45 -7.77
CA LEU A 124 15.38 -2.70 -6.91
C LEU A 124 14.02 -3.42 -6.81
N ASN A 125 13.47 -3.41 -5.62
CA ASN A 125 12.19 -4.04 -5.33
C ASN A 125 11.20 -3.02 -4.78
N LEU A 126 10.02 -2.98 -5.37
CA LEU A 126 8.87 -2.23 -4.87
C LEU A 126 7.82 -3.23 -4.36
N VAL A 127 7.43 -3.09 -3.12
CA VAL A 127 6.45 -3.99 -2.49
C VAL A 127 5.31 -3.17 -1.91
N TYR A 128 4.08 -3.52 -2.28
CA TYR A 128 2.86 -3.02 -1.65
C TYR A 128 2.23 -4.13 -0.82
N ILE A 129 1.75 -3.79 0.35
CA ILE A 129 1.12 -4.72 1.29
C ILE A 129 -0.19 -4.12 1.79
N GLY A 130 -1.27 -4.85 1.62
CA GLY A 130 -2.56 -4.57 2.24
C GLY A 130 -2.76 -5.46 3.47
N PHE A 131 -3.14 -4.86 4.58
CA PHE A 131 -3.45 -5.52 5.84
C PHE A 131 -4.96 -5.66 5.98
N TYR A 132 -5.42 -6.86 6.31
CA TYR A 132 -6.84 -7.20 6.40
C TYR A 132 -7.18 -7.74 7.77
N ASP A 133 -8.32 -7.33 8.29
CA ASP A 133 -8.88 -7.87 9.54
C ASP A 133 -9.54 -9.25 9.34
N SER A 134 -10.08 -9.82 10.42
CA SER A 134 -10.77 -11.11 10.39
C SER A 134 -12.08 -11.13 9.58
N SER A 135 -12.59 -9.98 9.19
CA SER A 135 -13.77 -9.81 8.35
C SER A 135 -13.43 -9.50 6.89
N ASP A 136 -12.15 -9.64 6.51
CA ASP A 136 -11.57 -9.30 5.19
C ASP A 136 -11.74 -7.81 4.82
N ASN A 137 -11.81 -6.91 5.81
CA ASN A 137 -11.75 -5.48 5.56
C ASN A 137 -10.29 -5.02 5.46
N LEU A 138 -10.00 -4.18 4.47
CA LEU A 138 -8.70 -3.51 4.37
C LEU A 138 -8.57 -2.48 5.49
N ILE A 139 -7.66 -2.72 6.42
CA ILE A 139 -7.41 -1.86 7.58
C ILE A 139 -6.17 -0.98 7.43
N GLY A 140 -5.30 -1.29 6.49
CA GLY A 140 -4.12 -0.49 6.21
C GLY A 140 -3.40 -0.93 4.94
N VAL A 141 -2.58 -0.05 4.42
CA VAL A 141 -1.68 -0.30 3.29
C VAL A 141 -0.32 0.27 3.62
N TRP A 142 0.72 -0.47 3.31
CA TRP A 142 2.08 0.04 3.34
C TRP A 142 2.79 -0.29 2.04
N HIS A 143 3.76 0.53 1.68
CA HIS A 143 4.67 0.22 0.58
C HIS A 143 6.10 0.57 0.98
N PHE A 144 7.03 -0.14 0.40
CA PHE A 144 8.44 0.16 0.55
C PHE A 144 9.22 -0.21 -0.71
N THR A 145 10.31 0.48 -0.92
CA THR A 145 11.32 0.13 -1.90
C THR A 145 12.55 -0.40 -1.18
N LYS A 146 13.17 -1.42 -1.72
CA LYS A 146 14.41 -1.97 -1.19
C LYS A 146 15.42 -2.13 -2.32
N ASN A 147 16.57 -1.48 -2.15
CA ASN A 147 17.74 -1.75 -2.96
C ASN A 147 18.36 -3.06 -2.45
N ALA A 148 17.96 -4.16 -3.04
CA ALA A 148 18.37 -5.50 -2.67
C ALA A 148 18.45 -6.34 -3.95
N PRO A 149 19.59 -6.35 -4.63
CA PRO A 149 19.78 -7.16 -5.82
C PRO A 149 19.44 -8.62 -5.56
N MET A 150 18.68 -9.22 -6.45
CA MET A 150 18.27 -10.63 -6.42
C MET A 150 18.48 -11.24 -7.81
N ASP A 151 18.79 -12.52 -7.86
CA ASP A 151 19.08 -13.26 -9.09
C ASP A 151 18.03 -14.34 -9.43
N GLY A 152 16.90 -14.32 -8.74
CA GLY A 152 15.85 -15.33 -8.89
C GLY A 152 16.05 -16.58 -8.03
N SER A 153 17.26 -16.83 -7.52
CA SER A 153 17.55 -17.95 -6.60
C SER A 153 17.69 -17.51 -5.15
N ASP A 154 17.90 -16.23 -4.93
CA ASP A 154 18.17 -15.62 -3.63
C ASP A 154 16.90 -15.37 -2.81
N SER A 155 17.14 -15.29 -1.50
CA SER A 155 16.14 -14.85 -0.52
C SER A 155 16.76 -13.81 0.41
N LYS A 156 16.13 -12.68 0.56
CA LYS A 156 16.64 -11.55 1.36
C LYS A 156 15.67 -11.20 2.49
N SER A 157 16.14 -11.19 3.70
CA SER A 157 15.33 -10.70 4.83
C SER A 157 15.12 -9.18 4.77
N PHE A 158 13.98 -8.74 5.23
CA PHE A 158 13.68 -7.31 5.40
C PHE A 158 13.13 -7.02 6.80
N SER A 159 13.33 -5.79 7.23
CA SER A 159 12.72 -5.22 8.43
C SER A 159 12.35 -3.78 8.13
N ILE A 160 11.08 -3.44 8.29
CA ILE A 160 10.50 -2.14 7.98
C ILE A 160 9.81 -1.60 9.22
N HIS A 161 10.11 -0.37 9.57
CA HIS A 161 9.42 0.35 10.62
C HIS A 161 8.32 1.21 10.00
N MET A 162 7.09 0.79 10.19
CA MET A 162 5.90 1.54 9.76
C MET A 162 5.51 2.52 10.86
N LYS A 163 5.29 3.75 10.48
CA LYS A 163 4.89 4.83 11.39
C LYS A 163 3.74 5.61 10.80
N GLU A 164 2.99 6.28 11.68
CA GLU A 164 1.85 7.11 11.30
C GLU A 164 0.75 6.35 10.55
N LEU A 165 0.60 5.06 10.83
CA LEU A 165 -0.60 4.33 10.44
C LEU A 165 -1.73 4.67 11.43
N PRO A 166 -2.96 4.91 10.95
CA PRO A 166 -4.09 5.29 11.80
C PRO A 166 -4.67 4.10 12.58
N VAL A 167 -3.99 2.99 12.62
CA VAL A 167 -4.44 1.74 13.24
C VAL A 167 -3.51 1.39 14.38
N ASP A 168 -3.94 1.72 15.60
CA ASP A 168 -3.26 1.22 16.79
C ASP A 168 -3.46 -0.29 16.89
N GLY A 169 -2.40 -1.02 17.23
CA GLY A 169 -2.45 -2.47 17.34
C GLY A 169 -2.62 -3.13 15.95
N LEU A 170 -1.91 -2.68 14.95
CA LEU A 170 -1.99 -3.23 13.59
C LEU A 170 -1.67 -4.73 13.57
N ALA A 171 -0.65 -5.16 14.33
CA ALA A 171 -0.26 -6.57 14.40
C ALA A 171 -1.39 -7.43 14.99
N GLU A 172 -2.03 -6.97 16.06
CA GLU A 172 -3.15 -7.67 16.71
C GLU A 172 -4.39 -7.74 15.82
N LYS A 173 -4.66 -6.67 15.06
CA LYS A 173 -5.86 -6.56 14.22
C LYS A 173 -5.73 -7.22 12.86
N THR A 174 -4.50 -7.49 12.40
CA THR A 174 -4.25 -8.09 11.08
C THR A 174 -4.43 -9.60 11.15
N SER A 175 -5.39 -10.12 10.39
CA SER A 175 -5.61 -11.56 10.21
C SER A 175 -4.93 -12.10 8.94
N SER A 176 -4.80 -11.28 7.92
CA SER A 176 -4.16 -11.67 6.65
C SER A 176 -3.50 -10.47 5.97
N VAL A 177 -2.55 -10.77 5.09
CA VAL A 177 -1.90 -9.78 4.24
C VAL A 177 -2.00 -10.21 2.78
N LYS A 178 -2.19 -9.23 1.89
CA LYS A 178 -2.05 -9.43 0.44
C LYS A 178 -0.88 -8.57 -0.04
N VAL A 179 -0.07 -9.15 -0.90
CA VAL A 179 1.19 -8.51 -1.35
C VAL A 179 1.22 -8.49 -2.86
N ILE A 180 1.68 -7.37 -3.40
CA ILE A 180 2.18 -7.28 -4.76
C ILE A 180 3.60 -6.74 -4.71
N GLY A 181 4.53 -7.47 -5.33
CA GLY A 181 5.93 -7.10 -5.39
C GLY A 181 6.43 -7.09 -6.84
N ILE A 182 7.22 -6.10 -7.17
CA ILE A 182 7.72 -5.81 -8.50
C ILE A 182 9.21 -5.58 -8.40
N GLY A 183 9.98 -6.30 -9.23
CA GLY A 183 11.42 -6.12 -9.38
C GLY A 183 11.75 -5.38 -10.68
N PHE A 184 12.82 -4.57 -10.67
CA PHE A 184 13.35 -3.86 -11.85
C PHE A 184 14.79 -3.39 -11.64
#